data_2ef7e1bba4378bf3470c6734112df93a
#
_entry.id   2ef7e1bba4378bf3470c6734112df93a
#
_cell.length_a   1.000
_cell.length_b   1.000
_cell.length_c   1.000
_cell.angle_alpha   90.00
_cell.angle_beta   90.00
_cell.angle_gamma   90.00
#
_symmetry.space_group_name_H-M   'P 1'
#
loop_
_entity.id
_entity.type
_entity.pdbx_description
1 polymer ?
#
loop_
_entity_poly.entity_id
_entity_poly.type
_entity_poly.pdbx_seq_one_letter_code
_entity_poly.pdbx_strand_id
1 'polypeptide(L)'
;IDLATGDYITFVDPDDWVTEDYVETLYTQLKKYEADVSIANYNLFNESTSKFLIKVTENDYSETLYEGRDIIDQDAIQETRDMAWACAMMKLYKISLFEDLRFPVGKNVEDNFLMYKLLLKANRVVHTEKCIYWYRVGRKDTLSQVWTEKRVLDEMEAKNEKLALLGMLGYDLTWHRYIYKTRLKRAIEKMEEANLQDTETYKTAQVNLRFLEQ
;
A
#
# COMPACT_ATOMS: atom_id res chain seq x y z
N ILE A 1 11.85 0.98 13.11
CA ILE A 1 11.16 -0.06 13.88
C ILE A 1 12.01 -0.44 15.10
N ASP A 2 13.27 -0.83 14.94
CA ASP A 2 14.12 -1.36 16.01
C ASP A 2 14.39 -0.37 17.19
N LEU A 3 14.17 0.92 16.99
CA LEU A 3 14.24 1.97 18.01
C LEU A 3 12.90 2.26 18.68
N ALA A 4 11.81 1.69 18.18
CA ALA A 4 10.48 1.92 18.74
C ALA A 4 10.32 1.14 20.06
N THR A 5 9.83 1.83 21.10
CA THR A 5 9.63 1.26 22.45
C THR A 5 8.14 1.23 22.86
N GLY A 6 7.26 1.75 22.01
CA GLY A 6 5.82 1.77 22.26
C GLY A 6 5.13 0.47 21.87
N ASP A 7 3.88 0.29 22.33
CA ASP A 7 3.04 -0.85 21.98
C ASP A 7 2.51 -0.78 20.54
N TYR A 8 2.52 0.41 19.95
CA TYR A 8 2.01 0.69 18.61
C TYR A 8 3.01 1.51 17.80
N ILE A 9 2.93 1.39 16.47
CA ILE A 9 3.77 2.12 15.54
C ILE A 9 2.92 2.66 14.38
N THR A 10 3.24 3.87 13.94
CA THR A 10 2.70 4.50 12.71
C THR A 10 3.84 5.09 11.90
N PHE A 11 3.62 5.26 10.61
CA PHE A 11 4.58 5.84 9.67
C PHE A 11 3.98 7.09 9.01
N VAL A 12 4.78 8.11 8.86
CA VAL A 12 4.44 9.35 8.14
C VAL A 12 5.61 9.69 7.23
N ASP A 13 5.34 9.94 5.97
CA ASP A 13 6.38 10.36 5.03
C ASP A 13 6.85 11.78 5.34
N PRO A 14 8.14 12.09 5.18
CA PRO A 14 8.71 13.36 5.60
C PRO A 14 8.23 14.56 4.77
N ASP A 15 7.60 14.34 3.62
CA ASP A 15 7.04 15.37 2.75
C ASP A 15 5.51 15.52 2.87
N ASP A 16 4.89 14.71 3.73
CA ASP A 16 3.47 14.73 4.01
C ASP A 16 3.17 15.37 5.38
N TRP A 17 1.89 15.48 5.73
CA TRP A 17 1.46 15.88 7.08
C TRP A 17 0.14 15.22 7.47
N VAL A 18 -0.16 15.28 8.76
CA VAL A 18 -1.33 14.64 9.36
C VAL A 18 -2.20 15.67 10.07
N THR A 19 -3.47 15.33 10.34
CA THR A 19 -4.35 16.13 11.19
C THR A 19 -3.94 16.02 12.65
N GLU A 20 -4.36 16.97 13.48
CA GLU A 20 -4.05 17.00 14.91
C GLU A 20 -4.58 15.76 15.64
N ASP A 21 -5.68 15.20 15.19
CA ASP A 21 -6.34 14.01 15.76
C ASP A 21 -5.90 12.67 15.11
N TYR A 22 -4.84 12.66 14.32
CA TYR A 22 -4.37 11.49 13.57
C TYR A 22 -4.16 10.26 14.44
N VAL A 23 -3.34 10.38 15.49
CA VAL A 23 -3.03 9.26 16.40
C VAL A 23 -4.25 8.89 17.23
N GLU A 24 -4.99 9.89 17.74
CA GLU A 24 -6.19 9.68 18.54
C GLU A 24 -7.27 8.92 17.76
N THR A 25 -7.51 9.29 16.50
CA THR A 25 -8.49 8.62 15.63
C THR A 25 -8.11 7.16 15.43
N LEU A 26 -6.88 6.89 14.97
CA LEU A 26 -6.41 5.52 14.70
C LEU A 26 -6.39 4.66 15.98
N TYR A 27 -5.94 5.21 17.09
CA TYR A 27 -5.87 4.50 18.36
C TYR A 27 -7.27 4.18 18.92
N THR A 28 -8.18 5.16 18.89
CA THR A 28 -9.56 4.97 19.37
C THR A 28 -10.26 3.85 18.61
N GLN A 29 -10.11 3.81 17.28
CA GLN A 29 -10.67 2.74 16.46
C GLN A 29 -10.04 1.39 16.77
N LEU A 30 -8.71 1.34 16.85
CA LEU A 30 -7.98 0.13 17.18
C LEU A 30 -8.45 -0.45 18.50
N LYS A 31 -8.67 0.39 19.52
CA LYS A 31 -9.19 -0.03 20.84
C LYS A 31 -10.67 -0.44 20.78
N LYS A 32 -11.51 0.34 20.09
CA LYS A 32 -12.96 0.07 19.95
C LYS A 32 -13.23 -1.29 19.33
N TYR A 33 -12.46 -1.66 18.31
CA TYR A 33 -12.64 -2.91 17.56
C TYR A 33 -11.69 -4.03 18.00
N GLU A 34 -10.86 -3.79 19.02
CA GLU A 34 -9.78 -4.70 19.46
C GLU A 34 -8.89 -5.13 18.27
N ALA A 35 -8.67 -4.23 17.33
CA ALA A 35 -7.97 -4.51 16.09
C ALA A 35 -6.44 -4.57 16.29
N ASP A 36 -5.76 -5.22 15.35
CA ASP A 36 -4.30 -5.27 15.30
C ASP A 36 -3.74 -4.15 14.42
N VAL A 37 -4.55 -3.71 13.43
CA VAL A 37 -4.26 -2.60 12.53
C VAL A 37 -5.49 -1.71 12.40
N SER A 38 -5.30 -0.40 12.50
CA SER A 38 -6.28 0.62 12.13
C SER A 38 -5.79 1.35 10.88
N ILE A 39 -6.65 1.48 9.88
CA ILE A 39 -6.38 2.14 8.60
C ILE A 39 -7.31 3.35 8.49
N ALA A 40 -6.79 4.49 8.05
CA ALA A 40 -7.58 5.67 7.74
C ALA A 40 -7.38 6.10 6.28
N ASN A 41 -8.20 7.03 5.83
CA ASN A 41 -8.11 7.58 4.49
C ASN A 41 -7.28 8.88 4.47
N TYR A 42 -7.08 9.44 3.28
CA TYR A 42 -6.24 10.61 3.05
C TYR A 42 -6.88 11.59 2.07
N ASN A 43 -6.46 12.83 2.19
CA ASN A 43 -6.68 13.88 1.19
C ASN A 43 -5.39 14.09 0.39
N LEU A 44 -5.51 14.76 -0.76
CA LEU A 44 -4.37 15.11 -1.60
C LEU A 44 -4.09 16.61 -1.56
N PHE A 45 -2.81 16.96 -1.55
CA PHE A 45 -2.35 18.30 -1.82
C PHE A 45 -1.45 18.29 -3.06
N ASN A 46 -1.90 18.96 -4.13
CA ASN A 46 -1.10 19.11 -5.34
C ASN A 46 -0.23 20.37 -5.23
N GLU A 47 1.07 20.18 -5.01
CA GLU A 47 2.03 21.27 -4.82
C GLU A 47 2.19 22.13 -6.08
N SER A 48 2.20 21.52 -7.29
CA SER A 48 2.38 22.26 -8.54
C SER A 48 1.24 23.23 -8.85
N THR A 49 0.03 22.94 -8.36
CA THR A 49 -1.16 23.76 -8.57
C THR A 49 -1.62 24.47 -7.29
N SER A 50 -1.00 24.18 -6.15
CA SER A 50 -1.42 24.64 -4.80
C SER A 50 -2.89 24.32 -4.48
N LYS A 51 -3.40 23.17 -5.00
CA LYS A 51 -4.79 22.76 -4.81
C LYS A 51 -4.91 21.58 -3.86
N PHE A 52 -5.93 21.67 -3.00
CA PHE A 52 -6.38 20.58 -2.15
C PHE A 52 -7.46 19.77 -2.86
N LEU A 53 -7.35 18.44 -2.83
CA LEU A 53 -8.38 17.51 -3.25
C LEU A 53 -8.86 16.76 -2.01
N ILE A 54 -10.05 17.10 -1.56
CA ILE A 54 -10.70 16.53 -0.37
C ILE A 54 -11.58 15.38 -0.86
N LYS A 55 -11.36 14.18 -0.35
CA LYS A 55 -12.13 12.97 -0.72
C LYS A 55 -13.45 12.87 0.03
N VAL A 56 -13.45 13.22 1.33
CA VAL A 56 -14.62 13.18 2.20
C VAL A 56 -14.73 14.53 2.90
N THR A 57 -15.85 15.22 2.69
CA THR A 57 -16.07 16.59 3.17
C THR A 57 -16.88 16.68 4.47
N GLU A 58 -17.45 15.56 4.96
CA GLU A 58 -18.38 15.56 6.09
C GLU A 58 -17.94 14.63 7.21
N ASN A 59 -18.50 14.84 8.40
CA ASN A 59 -18.23 14.00 9.59
C ASN A 59 -18.96 12.64 9.55
N ASP A 60 -19.61 12.32 8.44
CA ASP A 60 -20.34 11.06 8.26
C ASP A 60 -19.45 10.08 7.44
N TYR A 61 -18.59 9.39 8.14
CA TYR A 61 -17.70 8.36 7.57
C TYR A 61 -17.95 7.01 8.20
N SER A 62 -17.89 5.98 7.37
CA SER A 62 -18.05 4.60 7.82
C SER A 62 -16.77 4.05 8.46
N GLU A 63 -16.97 3.12 9.38
CA GLU A 63 -15.93 2.26 9.92
C GLU A 63 -16.27 0.81 9.59
N THR A 64 -15.32 0.08 9.01
CA THR A 64 -15.51 -1.31 8.61
C THR A 64 -14.46 -2.19 9.27
N LEU A 65 -14.92 -3.26 9.94
CA LEU A 65 -14.03 -4.27 10.53
C LEU A 65 -13.88 -5.45 9.57
N TYR A 66 -12.65 -5.89 9.37
CA TYR A 66 -12.29 -7.09 8.63
C TYR A 66 -11.60 -8.08 9.56
N GLU A 67 -11.92 -9.36 9.46
CA GLU A 67 -11.42 -10.41 10.34
C GLU A 67 -10.96 -11.65 9.55
N GLY A 68 -9.89 -12.28 10.03
CA GLY A 68 -9.39 -13.53 9.48
C GLY A 68 -9.08 -13.44 7.97
N ARG A 69 -9.64 -14.35 7.18
CA ARG A 69 -9.37 -14.40 5.72
C ARG A 69 -9.88 -13.17 4.97
N ASP A 70 -10.97 -12.55 5.42
CA ASP A 70 -11.56 -11.38 4.76
C ASP A 70 -10.56 -10.21 4.64
N ILE A 71 -9.59 -10.12 5.55
CA ILE A 71 -8.56 -9.08 5.51
C ILE A 71 -7.80 -9.11 4.19
N ILE A 72 -7.37 -10.30 3.75
CA ILE A 72 -6.61 -10.48 2.51
C ILE A 72 -7.53 -10.49 1.29
N ASP A 73 -8.71 -11.07 1.39
CA ASP A 73 -9.69 -11.07 0.30
C ASP A 73 -10.12 -9.63 -0.06
N GLN A 74 -10.17 -8.74 0.95
CA GLN A 74 -10.48 -7.32 0.76
C GLN A 74 -9.26 -6.45 0.42
N ASP A 75 -8.05 -6.84 0.84
CA ASP A 75 -6.82 -6.06 0.59
C ASP A 75 -6.70 -5.63 -0.88
N ALA A 76 -6.78 -6.58 -1.81
CA ALA A 76 -6.68 -6.27 -3.23
C ALA A 76 -7.86 -5.44 -3.76
N ILE A 77 -9.08 -5.69 -3.29
CA ILE A 77 -10.26 -4.92 -3.69
C ILE A 77 -10.12 -3.47 -3.23
N GLN A 78 -9.70 -3.26 -1.99
CA GLN A 78 -9.51 -1.94 -1.43
C GLN A 78 -8.30 -1.23 -2.07
N GLU A 79 -7.20 -1.94 -2.38
CA GLU A 79 -6.05 -1.36 -3.11
C GLU A 79 -6.46 -0.76 -4.47
N THR A 80 -7.53 -1.26 -5.11
CA THR A 80 -8.05 -0.66 -6.35
C THR A 80 -8.75 0.68 -6.12
N ARG A 81 -9.23 0.94 -4.92
CA ARG A 81 -10.03 2.11 -4.56
C ARG A 81 -9.22 3.14 -3.79
N ASP A 82 -8.31 2.66 -2.94
CA ASP A 82 -7.59 3.48 -1.99
C ASP A 82 -6.16 2.97 -1.77
N MET A 83 -5.17 3.83 -2.02
CA MET A 83 -3.76 3.49 -1.79
C MET A 83 -3.44 3.29 -0.30
N ALA A 84 -4.28 3.75 0.62
CA ALA A 84 -4.07 3.54 2.05
C ALA A 84 -3.91 2.06 2.41
N TRP A 85 -4.45 1.13 1.64
CA TRP A 85 -4.26 -0.30 1.86
C TRP A 85 -2.88 -0.80 1.44
N ALA A 86 -2.31 -0.22 0.39
CA ALA A 86 -1.03 -0.66 -0.19
C ALA A 86 0.21 -0.08 0.51
N CYS A 87 0.10 1.11 1.13
CA CYS A 87 1.24 1.82 1.71
C CYS A 87 1.36 1.63 3.23
N ALA A 88 2.52 1.94 3.80
CA ALA A 88 2.76 1.84 5.24
C ALA A 88 2.10 2.96 6.05
N MET A 89 1.93 4.15 5.45
CA MET A 89 1.33 5.32 6.07
C MET A 89 -0.17 5.14 6.29
N MET A 90 -0.80 6.10 6.95
CA MET A 90 -2.25 6.14 7.22
C MET A 90 -2.75 5.00 8.11
N LYS A 91 -1.86 4.39 8.86
CA LYS A 91 -2.14 3.23 9.71
C LYS A 91 -1.50 3.34 11.09
N LEU A 92 -2.14 2.69 12.04
CA LEU A 92 -1.55 2.37 13.35
C LEU A 92 -1.53 0.85 13.49
N TYR A 93 -0.37 0.31 13.82
CA TYR A 93 -0.15 -1.12 13.94
C TYR A 93 0.22 -1.48 15.38
N LYS A 94 -0.21 -2.64 15.86
CA LYS A 94 0.43 -3.26 17.02
C LYS A 94 1.89 -3.56 16.67
N ILE A 95 2.83 -3.16 17.53
CA ILE A 95 4.27 -3.37 17.30
C ILE A 95 4.64 -4.85 17.17
N SER A 96 3.90 -5.75 17.83
CA SER A 96 4.10 -7.19 17.74
C SER A 96 3.99 -7.78 16.33
N LEU A 97 3.27 -7.13 15.43
CA LEU A 97 3.22 -7.55 14.03
C LEU A 97 4.59 -7.51 13.35
N PHE A 98 5.51 -6.68 13.86
CA PHE A 98 6.85 -6.47 13.30
C PHE A 98 7.95 -7.31 13.99
N GLU A 99 7.63 -8.27 14.86
CA GLU A 99 8.64 -9.08 15.56
C GLU A 99 9.64 -9.73 14.61
N ASP A 100 9.16 -10.31 13.50
CA ASP A 100 9.94 -11.05 12.50
C ASP A 100 9.84 -10.44 11.09
N LEU A 101 9.23 -9.28 10.95
CA LEU A 101 9.02 -8.60 9.68
C LEU A 101 9.73 -7.25 9.65
N ARG A 102 10.43 -6.98 8.54
CA ARG A 102 11.11 -5.70 8.29
C ARG A 102 10.93 -5.28 6.84
N PHE A 103 11.01 -3.98 6.60
CA PHE A 103 11.13 -3.47 5.24
C PHE A 103 12.40 -3.98 4.59
N PRO A 104 12.36 -4.46 3.33
CA PRO A 104 13.52 -4.96 2.64
C PRO A 104 14.50 -3.82 2.32
N VAL A 105 15.75 -3.98 2.73
CA VAL A 105 16.80 -2.98 2.48
C VAL A 105 17.14 -2.94 1.00
N GLY A 106 17.25 -1.74 0.44
CA GLY A 106 17.69 -1.50 -0.94
C GLY A 106 16.63 -1.82 -2.01
N LYS A 107 15.38 -2.09 -1.63
CA LYS A 107 14.25 -2.24 -2.56
C LYS A 107 13.55 -0.91 -2.78
N ASN A 108 13.09 -0.68 -4.02
CA ASN A 108 12.04 0.29 -4.28
C ASN A 108 10.69 -0.37 -3.99
N VAL A 109 9.65 0.43 -3.79
CA VAL A 109 8.28 -0.07 -3.51
C VAL A 109 8.24 -1.10 -2.35
N GLU A 110 9.01 -0.82 -1.30
CA GLU A 110 9.23 -1.69 -0.14
C GLU A 110 7.92 -2.08 0.57
N ASP A 111 6.91 -1.23 0.49
CA ASP A 111 5.57 -1.49 0.99
C ASP A 111 4.95 -2.74 0.36
N ASN A 112 5.14 -2.94 -0.95
CA ASN A 112 4.62 -4.10 -1.65
C ASN A 112 5.18 -5.44 -1.14
N PHE A 113 6.37 -5.41 -0.52
CA PHE A 113 6.98 -6.61 0.08
C PHE A 113 6.48 -6.89 1.49
N LEU A 114 6.03 -5.86 2.23
CA LEU A 114 5.77 -5.99 3.66
C LEU A 114 4.29 -5.93 4.02
N MET A 115 3.50 -5.01 3.42
CA MET A 115 2.14 -4.72 3.90
C MET A 115 1.24 -5.95 3.93
N TYR A 116 1.19 -6.74 2.87
CA TYR A 116 0.36 -7.94 2.85
C TYR A 116 0.79 -9.00 3.88
N LYS A 117 2.08 -9.06 4.26
CA LYS A 117 2.57 -9.97 5.31
C LYS A 117 2.09 -9.53 6.68
N LEU A 118 2.08 -8.22 6.95
CA LEU A 118 1.51 -7.67 8.19
C LEU A 118 0.01 -7.94 8.27
N LEU A 119 -0.72 -7.78 7.15
CA LEU A 119 -2.14 -8.10 7.06
C LEU A 119 -2.42 -9.60 7.22
N LEU A 120 -1.56 -10.49 6.72
CA LEU A 120 -1.64 -11.94 6.97
C LEU A 120 -1.45 -12.31 8.44
N LYS A 121 -0.65 -11.55 9.20
CA LYS A 121 -0.43 -11.75 10.64
C LYS A 121 -1.55 -11.14 11.50
N ALA A 122 -2.27 -10.17 10.99
CA ALA A 122 -3.35 -9.52 11.72
C ALA A 122 -4.59 -10.42 11.79
N ASN A 123 -5.23 -10.47 12.95
CA ASN A 123 -6.51 -11.13 13.12
C ASN A 123 -7.69 -10.20 12.82
N ARG A 124 -7.52 -8.90 13.12
CA ARG A 124 -8.56 -7.87 13.00
C ARG A 124 -7.96 -6.58 12.44
N VAL A 125 -8.57 -6.06 11.39
CA VAL A 125 -8.21 -4.79 10.75
C VAL A 125 -9.44 -3.92 10.68
N VAL A 126 -9.37 -2.70 11.21
CA VAL A 126 -10.44 -1.71 11.08
C VAL A 126 -10.02 -0.64 10.07
N HIS A 127 -10.92 -0.29 9.17
CA HIS A 127 -10.74 0.79 8.21
C HIS A 127 -11.80 1.88 8.43
N THR A 128 -11.37 3.14 8.41
CA THR A 128 -12.27 4.29 8.37
C THR A 128 -12.08 5.10 7.09
N GLU A 129 -13.17 5.63 6.57
CA GLU A 129 -13.14 6.58 5.45
C GLU A 129 -12.70 7.99 5.88
N LYS A 130 -12.53 8.24 7.19
CA LYS A 130 -12.06 9.53 7.69
C LYS A 130 -10.68 9.87 7.13
N CYS A 131 -10.56 11.06 6.51
CA CYS A 131 -9.30 11.53 5.94
C CYS A 131 -8.51 12.32 6.99
N ILE A 132 -7.50 11.69 7.56
CA ILE A 132 -6.63 12.26 8.60
C ILE A 132 -5.17 12.40 8.17
N TYR A 133 -4.89 12.14 6.91
CA TYR A 133 -3.58 12.22 6.29
C TYR A 133 -3.63 13.11 5.06
N TRP A 134 -2.59 13.89 4.82
CA TRP A 134 -2.45 14.74 3.65
C TRP A 134 -1.28 14.28 2.81
N TYR A 135 -1.59 13.62 1.71
CA TYR A 135 -0.59 13.12 0.78
C TYR A 135 -0.22 14.17 -0.26
N ARG A 136 1.07 14.51 -0.32
CA ARG A 136 1.59 15.53 -1.24
C ARG A 136 1.89 14.91 -2.61
N VAL A 137 1.33 15.51 -3.65
CA VAL A 137 1.53 15.12 -5.06
C VAL A 137 1.97 16.32 -5.90
N GLY A 138 2.37 16.08 -7.15
CA GLY A 138 2.67 17.12 -8.12
C GLY A 138 4.09 17.68 -8.05
N ARG A 139 4.99 17.07 -7.28
CA ARG A 139 6.42 17.35 -7.30
C ARG A 139 7.10 16.61 -8.45
N LYS A 140 8.08 17.24 -9.10
CA LYS A 140 8.79 16.64 -10.25
C LYS A 140 9.80 15.56 -9.85
N ASP A 141 10.30 15.59 -8.61
CA ASP A 141 11.44 14.79 -8.15
C ASP A 141 11.03 13.72 -7.12
N THR A 142 9.78 13.25 -7.14
CA THR A 142 9.33 12.20 -6.24
C THR A 142 9.75 10.82 -6.75
N LEU A 143 10.21 9.96 -5.85
CA LEU A 143 10.54 8.56 -6.16
C LEU A 143 9.37 7.83 -6.82
N SER A 144 8.13 8.20 -6.49
CA SER A 144 6.91 7.63 -7.08
C SER A 144 6.73 7.94 -8.58
N GLN A 145 7.37 8.99 -9.09
CA GLN A 145 7.29 9.39 -10.51
C GLN A 145 8.49 8.94 -11.34
N VAL A 146 9.60 8.56 -10.70
CA VAL A 146 10.78 8.08 -11.41
C VAL A 146 10.64 6.59 -11.71
N TRP A 147 10.56 6.24 -12.98
CA TRP A 147 10.47 4.86 -13.45
C TRP A 147 11.86 4.40 -13.90
N THR A 148 12.46 3.55 -13.10
CA THR A 148 13.74 2.90 -13.41
C THR A 148 13.52 1.41 -13.63
N GLU A 149 14.46 0.78 -14.37
CA GLU A 149 14.44 -0.67 -14.55
C GLU A 149 14.42 -1.41 -13.20
N LYS A 150 15.26 -0.95 -12.23
CA LYS A 150 15.28 -1.50 -10.87
C LYS A 150 13.92 -1.44 -10.18
N ARG A 151 13.20 -0.32 -10.28
CA ARG A 151 11.87 -0.19 -9.68
C ARG A 151 10.89 -1.20 -10.25
N VAL A 152 10.86 -1.35 -11.59
CA VAL A 152 9.98 -2.31 -12.25
C VAL A 152 10.33 -3.74 -11.84
N LEU A 153 11.62 -4.06 -11.75
CA LEU A 153 12.09 -5.37 -11.30
C LEU A 153 11.65 -5.66 -9.85
N ASP A 154 11.85 -4.70 -8.95
CA ASP A 154 11.45 -4.84 -7.54
C ASP A 154 9.92 -4.98 -7.41
N GLU A 155 9.12 -4.24 -8.19
CA GLU A 155 7.66 -4.35 -8.19
C GLU A 155 7.20 -5.74 -8.69
N MET A 156 7.80 -6.26 -9.76
CA MET A 156 7.51 -7.62 -10.25
C MET A 156 7.87 -8.67 -9.21
N GLU A 157 9.02 -8.56 -8.56
CA GLU A 157 9.46 -9.47 -7.51
C GLU A 157 8.46 -9.50 -6.35
N ALA A 158 8.07 -8.32 -5.84
CA ALA A 158 7.11 -8.20 -4.74
C ALA A 158 5.73 -8.79 -5.09
N LYS A 159 5.21 -8.52 -6.29
CA LYS A 159 3.90 -9.05 -6.71
C LYS A 159 3.95 -10.54 -6.98
N ASN A 160 5.04 -11.08 -7.54
CA ASN A 160 5.23 -12.52 -7.72
C ASN A 160 5.31 -13.23 -6.37
N GLU A 161 6.07 -12.70 -5.40
CA GLU A 161 6.15 -13.24 -4.04
C GLU A 161 4.77 -13.25 -3.37
N LYS A 162 4.03 -12.12 -3.43
CA LYS A 162 2.67 -12.02 -2.88
C LYS A 162 1.74 -13.08 -3.48
N LEU A 163 1.70 -13.20 -4.81
CA LEU A 163 0.84 -14.19 -5.48
C LEU A 163 1.22 -15.64 -5.15
N ALA A 164 2.52 -15.93 -5.09
CA ALA A 164 2.99 -17.29 -4.73
C ALA A 164 2.58 -17.63 -3.29
N LEU A 165 2.82 -16.75 -2.33
CA LEU A 165 2.48 -17.00 -0.93
C LEU A 165 0.96 -17.13 -0.74
N LEU A 166 0.17 -16.20 -1.28
CA LEU A 166 -1.28 -16.23 -1.15
C LEU A 166 -1.89 -17.47 -1.84
N GLY A 167 -1.35 -17.86 -3.01
CA GLY A 167 -1.75 -19.07 -3.70
C GLY A 167 -1.47 -20.34 -2.89
N MET A 168 -0.29 -20.47 -2.26
CA MET A 168 0.05 -21.59 -1.37
C MET A 168 -0.88 -21.65 -0.14
N LEU A 169 -1.34 -20.50 0.35
CA LEU A 169 -2.27 -20.40 1.47
C LEU A 169 -3.75 -20.58 1.06
N GLY A 170 -4.02 -20.77 -0.24
CA GLY A 170 -5.35 -21.02 -0.79
C GLY A 170 -6.28 -19.80 -0.80
N TYR A 171 -5.74 -18.59 -0.95
CA TYR A 171 -6.53 -17.38 -1.18
C TYR A 171 -7.00 -17.25 -2.63
N ASP A 172 -8.11 -16.57 -2.87
CA ASP A 172 -8.51 -16.16 -4.21
C ASP A 172 -7.57 -15.09 -4.76
N LEU A 173 -6.94 -15.37 -5.89
CA LEU A 173 -5.97 -14.48 -6.51
C LEU A 173 -6.57 -13.54 -7.57
N THR A 174 -7.87 -13.58 -7.81
CA THR A 174 -8.53 -12.85 -8.90
C THR A 174 -8.20 -11.35 -8.87
N TRP A 175 -8.45 -10.68 -7.75
CA TRP A 175 -8.16 -9.25 -7.61
C TRP A 175 -6.67 -8.93 -7.51
N HIS A 176 -5.88 -9.78 -6.86
CA HIS A 176 -4.44 -9.63 -6.79
C HIS A 176 -3.78 -9.72 -8.18
N ARG A 177 -4.23 -10.67 -9.03
CA ARG A 177 -3.80 -10.79 -10.43
C ARG A 177 -4.24 -9.57 -11.25
N TYR A 178 -5.46 -9.08 -11.04
CA TYR A 178 -5.97 -7.88 -11.71
C TYR A 178 -5.10 -6.65 -11.43
N ILE A 179 -4.76 -6.41 -10.15
CA ILE A 179 -3.87 -5.31 -9.76
C ILE A 179 -2.50 -5.50 -10.41
N TYR A 180 -1.90 -6.67 -10.32
CA TYR A 180 -0.59 -6.91 -10.90
C TYR A 180 -0.61 -6.68 -12.42
N LYS A 181 -1.61 -7.18 -13.12
CA LYS A 181 -1.80 -6.91 -14.55
C LYS A 181 -1.86 -5.41 -14.87
N THR A 182 -2.64 -4.65 -14.09
CA THR A 182 -2.77 -3.20 -14.26
C THR A 182 -1.44 -2.48 -14.01
N ARG A 183 -0.70 -2.88 -12.98
CA ARG A 183 0.62 -2.33 -12.67
C ARG A 183 1.64 -2.65 -13.76
N LEU A 184 1.66 -3.87 -14.29
CA LEU A 184 2.55 -4.25 -15.39
C LEU A 184 2.28 -3.46 -16.68
N LYS A 185 1.01 -3.25 -17.04
CA LYS A 185 0.66 -2.41 -18.20
C LYS A 185 1.26 -1.01 -18.05
N ARG A 186 1.05 -0.39 -16.88
CA ARG A 186 1.62 0.93 -16.60
C ARG A 186 3.16 0.91 -16.59
N ALA A 187 3.78 -0.13 -16.02
CA ALA A 187 5.23 -0.25 -16.01
C ALA A 187 5.82 -0.36 -17.42
N ILE A 188 5.20 -1.17 -18.29
CA ILE A 188 5.58 -1.32 -19.70
C ILE A 188 5.49 0.03 -20.43
N GLU A 189 4.36 0.74 -20.31
CA GLU A 189 4.18 2.08 -20.91
C GLU A 189 5.29 3.06 -20.44
N LYS A 190 5.60 3.05 -19.15
CA LYS A 190 6.63 3.92 -18.59
C LYS A 190 8.06 3.53 -19.00
N MET A 191 8.32 2.24 -19.19
CA MET A 191 9.60 1.79 -19.73
C MET A 191 9.75 2.17 -21.22
N GLU A 192 8.66 2.16 -21.99
CA GLU A 192 8.64 2.64 -23.38
C GLU A 192 8.94 4.13 -23.47
N GLU A 193 8.29 4.94 -22.61
CA GLU A 193 8.57 6.38 -22.50
C GLU A 193 10.04 6.67 -22.14
N ALA A 194 10.66 5.77 -21.34
CA ALA A 194 12.06 5.87 -20.92
C ALA A 194 13.07 5.24 -21.89
N ASN A 195 12.62 4.69 -23.04
CA ASN A 195 13.45 3.97 -24.03
C ASN A 195 14.17 2.74 -23.45
N LEU A 196 13.49 1.95 -22.61
CA LEU A 196 14.02 0.74 -21.94
C LEU A 196 13.51 -0.57 -22.57
N GLN A 197 13.00 -0.56 -23.82
CA GLN A 197 12.41 -1.74 -24.48
C GLN A 197 13.40 -2.86 -24.76
N ASP A 198 14.68 -2.55 -24.88
CA ASP A 198 15.74 -3.53 -25.15
C ASP A 198 16.21 -4.29 -23.89
N THR A 199 15.74 -3.90 -22.72
CA THR A 199 16.15 -4.51 -21.43
C THR A 199 15.49 -5.85 -21.18
N GLU A 200 16.18 -6.71 -20.40
CA GLU A 200 15.60 -8.00 -19.97
C GLU A 200 14.41 -7.79 -19.03
N THR A 201 14.41 -6.72 -18.24
CA THR A 201 13.29 -6.36 -17.36
C THR A 201 12.02 -6.06 -18.16
N TYR A 202 12.12 -5.33 -19.27
CA TYR A 202 10.99 -5.05 -20.15
C TYR A 202 10.43 -6.33 -20.77
N LYS A 203 11.30 -7.20 -21.30
CA LYS A 203 10.90 -8.49 -21.89
C LYS A 203 10.21 -9.39 -20.84
N THR A 204 10.74 -9.42 -19.62
CA THR A 204 10.15 -10.17 -18.51
C THR A 204 8.78 -9.60 -18.13
N ALA A 205 8.62 -8.29 -18.08
CA ALA A 205 7.34 -7.66 -17.81
C ALA A 205 6.27 -8.01 -18.86
N GLN A 206 6.66 -8.04 -20.14
CA GLN A 206 5.76 -8.47 -21.23
C GLN A 206 5.38 -9.97 -21.12
N VAL A 207 6.31 -10.82 -20.72
CA VAL A 207 6.03 -12.27 -20.51
C VAL A 207 5.04 -12.42 -19.36
N ASN A 208 5.30 -11.78 -18.21
CA ASN A 208 4.41 -11.83 -17.06
C ASN A 208 3.01 -11.31 -17.40
N LEU A 209 2.91 -10.21 -18.15
CA LEU A 209 1.63 -9.66 -18.59
C LEU A 209 0.83 -10.68 -19.41
N ARG A 210 1.46 -11.32 -20.40
CA ARG A 210 0.80 -12.36 -21.22
C ARG A 210 0.26 -13.52 -20.38
N PHE A 211 0.99 -13.98 -19.36
CA PHE A 211 0.50 -15.02 -18.45
C PHE A 211 -0.67 -14.58 -17.57
N LEU A 212 -0.73 -13.30 -17.21
CA LEU A 212 -1.83 -12.76 -16.42
C LEU A 212 -3.09 -12.45 -17.27
N GLU A 213 -2.98 -12.47 -18.59
CA GLU A 213 -4.10 -12.25 -19.51
C GLU A 213 -4.82 -13.58 -19.92
N GLN A 214 -4.24 -14.71 -19.59
CA GLN A 214 -4.84 -16.04 -19.75
C GLN A 214 -5.78 -16.36 -18.57
#